data_1e469392033bb5edeab934d6e661108d
#
_entry.id   1e469392033bb5edeab934d6e661108d
#
_cell.length_a   1.000
_cell.length_b   1.000
_cell.length_c   1.000
_cell.angle_alpha   90.00
_cell.angle_beta   90.00
_cell.angle_gamma   90.00
#
_symmetry.space_group_name_H-M   'P 1'
#
loop_
_entity.id
_entity.type
_entity.pdbx_description
1 polymer ?
#
loop_
_entity_poly.entity_id
_entity_poly.type
_entity_poly.pdbx_seq_one_letter_code
_entity_poly.pdbx_strand_id
1 'polypeptide(L)'
;IGSFSAASNVTGIVSDTAAISRLLHEHEALSFFDFAAAAPYVAIEMDPDGDPLAAKDAVFISPHKFIGGPGTPGVLVARRELFSNRVPSMPGGGTVAYVNPVEHVYLTDIEHREEGGTPGIVESIRAGLVFGLKAAVGVEAIREREEAFIRRALDRWEANPNIEILGSHEAERLSI
;
A
#
# COMPACT_ATOMS: atom_id res chain seq x y z
N ILE A 1 9.46 -1.62 15.00
CA ILE A 1 8.66 -1.45 13.79
C ILE A 1 7.30 -0.92 14.20
N GLY A 2 6.85 0.18 13.57
CA GLY A 2 5.47 0.61 13.57
C GLY A 2 4.77 0.17 12.28
N SER A 3 3.55 -0.39 12.39
CA SER A 3 2.76 -0.80 11.23
C SER A 3 1.34 -0.24 11.35
N PHE A 4 0.93 0.58 10.39
CA PHE A 4 -0.30 1.36 10.45
C PHE A 4 -1.04 1.32 9.13
N SER A 5 -2.38 1.48 9.17
CA SER A 5 -3.17 1.70 7.96
C SER A 5 -3.07 3.17 7.53
N ALA A 6 -2.84 3.40 6.23
CA ALA A 6 -2.84 4.75 5.66
C ALA A 6 -4.25 5.37 5.60
N ALA A 7 -5.29 4.53 5.56
CA ALA A 7 -6.68 4.95 5.78
C ALA A 7 -7.48 3.81 6.39
N SER A 8 -8.43 4.15 7.25
CA SER A 8 -9.35 3.19 7.84
C SER A 8 -10.34 2.67 6.78
N ASN A 9 -10.47 1.36 6.66
CA ASN A 9 -11.50 0.73 5.81
C ASN A 9 -12.91 0.73 6.45
N VAL A 10 -13.05 1.27 7.67
CA VAL A 10 -14.33 1.40 8.38
C VAL A 10 -14.83 2.83 8.35
N THR A 11 -13.95 3.78 8.67
CA THR A 11 -14.34 5.20 8.78
C THR A 11 -13.91 6.03 7.58
N GLY A 12 -13.05 5.52 6.72
CA GLY A 12 -12.42 6.27 5.64
C GLY A 12 -11.38 7.30 6.09
N ILE A 13 -11.17 7.48 7.40
CA ILE A 13 -10.22 8.48 7.93
C ILE A 13 -8.81 8.18 7.45
N VAL A 14 -8.17 9.19 6.86
CA VAL A 14 -6.78 9.14 6.36
C VAL A 14 -5.81 9.42 7.50
N SER A 15 -4.75 8.62 7.59
CA SER A 15 -3.65 8.79 8.56
C SER A 15 -2.57 9.70 7.98
N ASP A 16 -2.01 10.59 8.79
CA ASP A 16 -0.80 11.34 8.42
C ASP A 16 0.42 10.41 8.48
N THR A 17 0.65 9.70 7.36
CA THR A 17 1.75 8.74 7.25
C THR A 17 3.12 9.40 7.34
N ALA A 18 3.25 10.67 6.95
CA ALA A 18 4.51 11.40 7.04
C ALA A 18 4.85 11.72 8.50
N ALA A 19 3.90 12.25 9.28
CA ALA A 19 4.10 12.52 10.70
C ALA A 19 4.39 11.23 11.50
N ILE A 20 3.69 10.14 11.19
CA ILE A 20 3.92 8.83 11.81
C ILE A 20 5.35 8.32 11.48
N SER A 21 5.78 8.42 10.22
CA SER A 21 7.14 8.02 9.83
C SER A 21 8.20 8.81 10.58
N ARG A 22 8.06 10.15 10.66
CA ARG A 22 9.00 11.00 11.40
C ARG A 22 9.13 10.55 12.86
N LEU A 23 7.99 10.38 13.53
CA LEU A 23 7.98 9.93 14.92
C LEU A 23 8.69 8.57 15.11
N LEU A 24 8.44 7.63 14.21
CA LEU A 24 9.07 6.31 14.24
C LEU A 24 10.59 6.41 14.01
N HIS A 25 11.02 7.17 13.01
CA HIS A 25 12.43 7.33 12.68
C HIS A 25 13.20 8.13 13.75
N GLU A 26 12.58 9.11 14.41
CA GLU A 26 13.15 9.78 15.59
C GLU A 26 13.44 8.80 16.75
N HIS A 27 12.74 7.66 16.78
CA HIS A 27 12.92 6.58 17.74
C HIS A 27 13.61 5.33 17.15
N GLU A 28 14.34 5.49 16.04
CA GLU A 28 15.06 4.39 15.35
C GLU A 28 14.17 3.19 15.00
N ALA A 29 12.88 3.42 14.78
CA ALA A 29 11.91 2.39 14.41
C ALA A 29 11.53 2.50 12.93
N LEU A 30 11.29 1.35 12.30
CA LEU A 30 10.85 1.27 10.90
C LEU A 30 9.36 1.62 10.77
N SER A 31 9.00 2.28 9.66
CA SER A 31 7.65 2.72 9.33
C SER A 31 7.05 1.89 8.19
N PHE A 32 6.02 1.09 8.50
CA PHE A 32 5.32 0.24 7.54
C PHE A 32 3.86 0.69 7.43
N PHE A 33 3.35 0.78 6.19
CA PHE A 33 1.99 1.25 5.96
C PHE A 33 1.19 0.31 5.05
N ASP A 34 -0.02 -0.02 5.51
CA ASP A 34 -1.04 -0.66 4.69
C ASP A 34 -1.84 0.41 3.92
N PHE A 35 -1.63 0.45 2.62
CA PHE A 35 -2.34 1.31 1.68
C PHE A 35 -3.51 0.61 0.99
N ALA A 36 -3.92 -0.57 1.45
CA ALA A 36 -4.97 -1.34 0.77
C ALA A 36 -6.27 -0.56 0.56
N ALA A 37 -6.68 0.25 1.53
CA ALA A 37 -7.86 1.11 1.40
C ALA A 37 -7.55 2.43 0.69
N ALA A 38 -6.39 3.02 0.94
CA ALA A 38 -6.03 4.36 0.48
C ALA A 38 -5.48 4.41 -0.96
N ALA A 39 -4.73 3.37 -1.37
CA ALA A 39 -3.97 3.39 -2.63
C ALA A 39 -4.78 3.72 -3.89
N PRO A 40 -6.05 3.34 -4.07
CA PRO A 40 -6.81 3.76 -5.23
C PRO A 40 -7.02 5.27 -5.33
N TYR A 41 -6.97 5.99 -4.21
CA TYR A 41 -7.46 7.38 -4.09
C TYR A 41 -6.37 8.42 -3.81
N VAL A 42 -5.26 8.04 -3.18
CA VAL A 42 -4.21 8.98 -2.75
C VAL A 42 -2.89 8.73 -3.49
N ALA A 43 -2.02 9.76 -3.52
CA ALA A 43 -0.62 9.58 -3.90
C ALA A 43 0.12 8.76 -2.82
N ILE A 44 1.08 7.97 -3.25
CA ILE A 44 1.98 7.24 -2.35
C ILE A 44 3.40 7.71 -2.64
N GLU A 45 3.97 8.45 -1.72
CA GLU A 45 5.35 8.91 -1.79
C GLU A 45 6.18 8.08 -0.81
N MET A 46 7.12 7.29 -1.34
CA MET A 46 8.02 6.49 -0.52
C MET A 46 9.06 7.37 0.16
N ASP A 47 9.67 8.27 -0.61
CA ASP A 47 10.73 9.18 -0.17
C ASP A 47 10.32 10.62 -0.48
N PRO A 48 9.59 11.31 0.43
CA PRO A 48 9.22 12.71 0.23
C PRO A 48 10.45 13.61 0.11
N ASP A 49 10.48 14.47 -0.91
CA ASP A 49 11.59 15.38 -1.15
C ASP A 49 11.89 16.29 0.04
N GLY A 50 13.16 16.30 0.44
CA GLY A 50 13.67 17.17 1.51
C GLY A 50 13.35 16.72 2.94
N ASP A 51 12.72 15.57 3.13
CA ASP A 51 12.41 15.05 4.46
C ASP A 51 12.67 13.53 4.58
N PRO A 52 13.92 13.12 4.81
CA PRO A 52 14.25 11.71 4.96
C PRO A 52 13.54 11.00 6.11
N LEU A 53 13.14 11.72 7.16
CA LEU A 53 12.40 11.14 8.28
C LEU A 53 10.95 10.81 7.93
N ALA A 54 10.37 11.46 6.92
CA ALA A 54 9.03 11.16 6.43
C ALA A 54 8.97 9.99 5.46
N ALA A 55 10.11 9.45 5.05
CA ALA A 55 10.21 8.30 4.16
C ALA A 55 9.49 7.07 4.75
N LYS A 56 8.98 6.21 3.88
CA LYS A 56 8.34 4.95 4.27
C LYS A 56 9.29 3.79 4.00
N ASP A 57 9.45 2.91 4.99
CA ASP A 57 10.32 1.73 4.82
C ASP A 57 9.63 0.61 4.05
N ALA A 58 8.32 0.45 4.24
CA ALA A 58 7.53 -0.47 3.45
C ALA A 58 6.07 -0.01 3.28
N VAL A 59 5.48 -0.29 2.11
CA VAL A 59 4.06 -0.10 1.84
C VAL A 59 3.46 -1.35 1.21
N PHE A 60 2.25 -1.68 1.64
CA PHE A 60 1.46 -2.81 1.16
C PHE A 60 0.27 -2.28 0.37
N ILE A 61 0.13 -2.74 -0.88
CA ILE A 61 -0.88 -2.23 -1.80
C ILE A 61 -1.76 -3.38 -2.29
N SER A 62 -3.05 -3.13 -2.39
CA SER A 62 -4.05 -4.08 -2.90
C SER A 62 -4.61 -3.60 -4.25
N PRO A 63 -3.94 -3.88 -5.39
CA PRO A 63 -4.39 -3.39 -6.69
C PRO A 63 -5.77 -3.89 -7.10
N HIS A 64 -6.26 -5.00 -6.50
CA HIS A 64 -7.60 -5.51 -6.73
C HIS A 64 -8.73 -4.54 -6.31
N LYS A 65 -8.41 -3.51 -5.50
CA LYS A 65 -9.34 -2.42 -5.12
C LYS A 65 -9.36 -1.26 -6.11
N PHE A 66 -8.43 -1.22 -7.06
CA PHE A 66 -8.43 -0.23 -8.12
C PHE A 66 -9.47 -0.57 -9.18
N ILE A 67 -9.93 0.44 -9.94
CA ILE A 67 -10.81 0.23 -11.07
C ILE A 67 -10.10 -0.68 -12.09
N GLY A 68 -10.74 -1.80 -12.45
CA GLY A 68 -10.17 -2.80 -13.34
C GLY A 68 -9.22 -3.80 -12.66
N GLY A 69 -9.02 -3.69 -11.35
CA GLY A 69 -8.06 -4.48 -10.58
C GLY A 69 -8.50 -5.86 -10.05
N PRO A 70 -9.79 -6.26 -10.02
CA PRO A 70 -10.16 -7.57 -9.46
C PRO A 70 -9.31 -8.72 -10.01
N GLY A 71 -8.81 -9.59 -9.11
CA GLY A 71 -7.96 -10.72 -9.44
C GLY A 71 -6.47 -10.40 -9.54
N THR A 72 -6.04 -9.15 -9.31
CA THR A 72 -4.61 -8.80 -9.27
C THR A 72 -3.95 -9.26 -7.98
N PRO A 73 -2.63 -9.57 -8.00
CA PRO A 73 -1.87 -9.85 -6.78
C PRO A 73 -1.72 -8.59 -5.92
N GLY A 74 -1.40 -8.78 -4.63
CA GLY A 74 -0.89 -7.72 -3.78
C GLY A 74 0.49 -7.26 -4.23
N VAL A 75 0.83 -6.02 -3.88
CA VAL A 75 2.15 -5.43 -4.17
C VAL A 75 2.78 -4.95 -2.87
N LEU A 76 4.03 -5.36 -2.65
CA LEU A 76 4.90 -4.84 -1.60
C LEU A 76 5.97 -3.96 -2.26
N VAL A 77 6.08 -2.71 -1.80
CA VAL A 77 7.21 -1.84 -2.09
C VAL A 77 7.93 -1.59 -0.79
N ALA A 78 9.22 -1.92 -0.72
CA ALA A 78 9.99 -1.78 0.50
C ALA A 78 11.45 -1.43 0.21
N ARG A 79 12.14 -0.86 1.19
CA ARG A 79 13.56 -0.57 1.09
C ARG A 79 14.35 -1.87 0.93
N ARG A 80 15.27 -1.87 -0.04
CA ARG A 80 16.06 -3.05 -0.41
C ARG A 80 16.87 -3.61 0.75
N GLU A 81 17.38 -2.77 1.62
CA GLU A 81 18.17 -3.13 2.80
C GLU A 81 17.41 -3.97 3.84
N LEU A 82 16.07 -3.97 3.80
CA LEU A 82 15.25 -4.81 4.68
C LEU A 82 15.31 -6.30 4.31
N PHE A 83 15.72 -6.61 3.08
CA PHE A 83 15.82 -7.98 2.57
C PHE A 83 17.22 -8.56 2.76
N SER A 84 17.71 -8.59 3.99
CA SER A 84 19.05 -9.07 4.34
C SER A 84 19.18 -10.60 4.41
N ASN A 85 18.08 -11.34 4.44
CA ASN A 85 18.06 -12.79 4.52
C ASN A 85 18.61 -13.43 3.24
N ARG A 86 19.49 -14.43 3.38
CA ARG A 86 20.00 -15.22 2.26
C ARG A 86 19.01 -16.28 1.77
N VAL A 87 18.14 -16.72 2.67
CA VAL A 87 17.10 -17.73 2.41
C VAL A 87 15.78 -16.99 2.30
N PRO A 88 15.01 -17.15 1.23
CA PRO A 88 13.71 -16.53 1.10
C PRO A 88 12.72 -17.01 2.17
N SER A 89 11.78 -16.18 2.52
CA SER A 89 10.73 -16.55 3.49
C SER A 89 9.88 -17.72 3.01
N MET A 90 9.66 -17.82 1.70
CA MET A 90 8.90 -18.89 1.04
C MET A 90 9.73 -19.50 -0.10
N PRO A 91 10.59 -20.48 0.19
CA PRO A 91 11.38 -21.17 -0.85
C PRO A 91 10.46 -21.91 -1.83
N GLY A 92 10.81 -21.87 -3.12
CA GLY A 92 10.04 -22.54 -4.15
C GLY A 92 10.72 -22.52 -5.52
N GLY A 93 10.03 -23.02 -6.52
CA GLY A 93 10.50 -22.95 -7.91
C GLY A 93 10.75 -21.49 -8.32
N GLY A 94 11.83 -21.25 -9.05
CA GLY A 94 12.22 -19.90 -9.47
C GLY A 94 13.06 -19.11 -8.47
N THR A 95 13.20 -19.57 -7.21
CA THR A 95 13.95 -18.83 -6.17
C THR A 95 15.43 -19.28 -6.09
N VAL A 96 15.80 -20.35 -6.77
CA VAL A 96 17.13 -20.97 -6.73
C VAL A 96 17.86 -20.82 -8.07
N ALA A 97 19.17 -20.56 -7.99
CA ALA A 97 20.07 -20.65 -9.13
C ALA A 97 20.52 -22.09 -9.39
N TYR A 98 20.61 -22.90 -8.32
CA TYR A 98 21.04 -24.29 -8.37
C TYR A 98 20.48 -25.08 -7.20
N VAL A 99 20.11 -26.35 -7.44
CA VAL A 99 19.65 -27.28 -6.42
C VAL A 99 20.09 -28.71 -6.75
N ASN A 100 20.51 -29.46 -5.73
CA ASN A 100 20.75 -30.89 -5.78
C ASN A 100 20.31 -31.53 -4.44
N PRO A 101 20.44 -32.87 -4.26
CA PRO A 101 19.98 -33.52 -3.03
C PRO A 101 20.65 -33.09 -1.74
N VAL A 102 21.80 -32.43 -1.79
CA VAL A 102 22.61 -32.07 -0.61
C VAL A 102 22.81 -30.58 -0.43
N GLU A 103 22.56 -29.78 -1.49
CA GLU A 103 22.77 -28.34 -1.42
C GLU A 103 21.81 -27.58 -2.36
N HIS A 104 21.59 -26.33 -2.04
CA HIS A 104 20.86 -25.37 -2.89
C HIS A 104 21.49 -23.98 -2.76
N VAL A 105 21.47 -23.24 -3.87
CA VAL A 105 21.95 -21.85 -3.94
C VAL A 105 20.79 -20.98 -4.41
N TYR A 106 20.39 -20.01 -3.58
CA TYR A 106 19.33 -19.07 -3.91
C TYR A 106 19.82 -17.97 -4.86
N LEU A 107 18.89 -17.37 -5.59
CA LEU A 107 19.16 -16.20 -6.42
C LEU A 107 19.68 -15.03 -5.57
N THR A 108 20.56 -14.23 -6.17
CA THR A 108 21.04 -12.97 -5.57
C THR A 108 20.06 -11.81 -5.78
N ASP A 109 19.28 -11.88 -6.86
CA ASP A 109 18.21 -10.92 -7.10
C ASP A 109 17.09 -11.11 -6.09
N ILE A 110 16.80 -10.03 -5.34
CA ILE A 110 15.89 -10.06 -4.19
C ILE A 110 14.45 -10.30 -4.64
N GLU A 111 14.00 -9.59 -5.67
CA GLU A 111 12.62 -9.68 -6.14
C GLU A 111 12.29 -11.12 -6.56
N HIS A 112 13.10 -11.72 -7.43
CA HIS A 112 12.88 -13.09 -7.86
C HIS A 112 13.10 -14.12 -6.75
N ARG A 113 14.02 -13.86 -5.83
CA ARG A 113 14.26 -14.76 -4.70
C ARG A 113 13.07 -14.81 -3.72
N GLU A 114 12.42 -13.68 -3.47
CA GLU A 114 11.29 -13.61 -2.55
C GLU A 114 9.94 -13.98 -3.19
N GLU A 115 9.89 -14.15 -4.51
CA GLU A 115 8.68 -14.59 -5.25
C GLU A 115 8.78 -16.07 -5.64
N GLY A 116 8.50 -16.97 -4.70
CA GLY A 116 8.52 -18.42 -4.95
C GLY A 116 7.31 -18.92 -5.74
N GLY A 117 7.56 -19.76 -6.75
CA GLY A 117 6.54 -20.34 -7.62
C GLY A 117 6.25 -19.52 -8.88
N THR A 118 5.39 -20.06 -9.75
CA THR A 118 4.97 -19.33 -10.96
C THR A 118 4.05 -18.19 -10.59
N PRO A 119 4.40 -16.92 -10.90
CA PRO A 119 3.52 -15.80 -10.59
C PRO A 119 2.25 -15.82 -11.45
N GLY A 120 1.20 -15.13 -11.01
CA GLY A 120 0.03 -14.81 -11.82
C GLY A 120 0.38 -13.79 -12.90
N ILE A 121 0.91 -14.24 -14.04
CA ILE A 121 1.51 -13.37 -15.08
C ILE A 121 0.50 -12.37 -15.62
N VAL A 122 -0.69 -12.84 -16.01
CA VAL A 122 -1.77 -11.99 -16.57
C VAL A 122 -2.28 -11.03 -15.50
N GLU A 123 -2.42 -11.51 -14.28
CA GLU A 123 -2.87 -10.74 -13.12
C GLU A 123 -1.86 -9.64 -12.75
N SER A 124 -0.56 -9.92 -12.87
CA SER A 124 0.51 -8.94 -12.64
C SER A 124 0.53 -7.87 -13.75
N ILE A 125 0.34 -8.26 -15.02
CA ILE A 125 0.18 -7.30 -16.12
C ILE A 125 -1.04 -6.40 -15.87
N ARG A 126 -2.16 -6.99 -15.43
CA ARG A 126 -3.36 -6.23 -15.05
C ARG A 126 -3.07 -5.24 -13.92
N ALA A 127 -2.31 -5.65 -12.90
CA ALA A 127 -1.90 -4.74 -11.83
C ALA A 127 -1.13 -3.52 -12.39
N GLY A 128 -0.18 -3.72 -13.29
CA GLY A 128 0.51 -2.63 -13.97
C GLY A 128 -0.43 -1.71 -14.75
N LEU A 129 -1.40 -2.27 -15.47
CA LEU A 129 -2.38 -1.49 -16.23
C LEU A 129 -3.29 -0.63 -15.33
N VAL A 130 -3.72 -1.11 -14.16
CA VAL A 130 -4.57 -0.31 -13.26
C VAL A 130 -3.80 0.81 -12.57
N PHE A 131 -2.51 0.63 -12.29
CA PHE A 131 -1.65 1.74 -11.87
C PHE A 131 -1.53 2.80 -12.98
N GLY A 132 -1.31 2.37 -14.22
CA GLY A 132 -1.28 3.25 -15.39
C GLY A 132 -2.61 4.00 -15.58
N LEU A 133 -3.75 3.33 -15.40
CA LEU A 133 -5.07 3.95 -15.47
C LEU A 133 -5.25 5.02 -14.37
N LYS A 134 -4.89 4.72 -13.12
CA LYS A 134 -4.91 5.70 -12.03
C LYS A 134 -4.06 6.92 -12.35
N ALA A 135 -2.84 6.71 -12.84
CA ALA A 135 -1.94 7.78 -13.22
C ALA A 135 -2.50 8.64 -14.36
N ALA A 136 -3.15 8.02 -15.36
CA ALA A 136 -3.76 8.74 -16.48
C ALA A 136 -5.00 9.57 -16.06
N VAL A 137 -5.76 9.12 -15.07
CA VAL A 137 -6.89 9.89 -14.50
C VAL A 137 -6.36 11.05 -13.64
N GLY A 138 -5.29 10.84 -12.92
CA GLY A 138 -4.69 11.81 -12.00
C GLY A 138 -5.26 11.71 -10.58
N VAL A 139 -4.37 11.75 -9.60
CA VAL A 139 -4.75 11.62 -8.17
C VAL A 139 -5.60 12.80 -7.72
N GLU A 140 -5.29 14.01 -8.19
CA GLU A 140 -6.02 15.25 -7.87
C GLU A 140 -7.48 15.14 -8.28
N ALA A 141 -7.75 14.70 -9.52
CA ALA A 141 -9.12 14.52 -10.02
C ALA A 141 -9.89 13.44 -9.23
N ILE A 142 -9.21 12.37 -8.83
CA ILE A 142 -9.78 11.33 -7.98
C ILE A 142 -10.14 11.91 -6.61
N ARG A 143 -9.22 12.62 -5.96
CA ARG A 143 -9.41 13.23 -4.65
C ARG A 143 -10.54 14.24 -4.62
N GLU A 144 -10.59 15.14 -5.59
CA GLU A 144 -11.68 16.11 -5.73
C GLU A 144 -13.06 15.43 -5.78
N ARG A 145 -13.14 14.32 -6.54
CA ARG A 145 -14.40 13.56 -6.65
C ARG A 145 -14.75 12.86 -5.34
N GLU A 146 -13.79 12.25 -4.67
CA GLU A 146 -13.96 11.59 -3.38
C GLU A 146 -14.42 12.57 -2.30
N GLU A 147 -13.79 13.74 -2.22
CA GLU A 147 -14.19 14.80 -1.29
C GLU A 147 -15.61 15.30 -1.53
N ALA A 148 -16.00 15.46 -2.79
CA ALA A 148 -17.37 15.85 -3.13
C ALA A 148 -18.39 14.79 -2.70
N PHE A 149 -18.06 13.50 -2.86
CA PHE A 149 -18.93 12.40 -2.46
C PHE A 149 -19.07 12.29 -0.96
N ILE A 150 -17.96 12.29 -0.22
CA ILE A 150 -18.00 12.14 1.24
C ILE A 150 -18.68 13.34 1.91
N ARG A 151 -18.42 14.57 1.45
CA ARG A 151 -19.09 15.77 1.96
C ARG A 151 -20.59 15.66 1.78
N ARG A 152 -21.06 15.30 0.58
CA ARG A 152 -22.49 15.12 0.30
C ARG A 152 -23.12 14.00 1.13
N ALA A 153 -22.37 12.94 1.46
CA ALA A 153 -22.84 11.85 2.30
C ALA A 153 -22.98 12.32 3.76
N LEU A 154 -21.94 12.97 4.30
CA LEU A 154 -21.93 13.49 5.67
C LEU A 154 -23.07 14.48 5.90
N ASP A 155 -23.27 15.46 5.01
CA ASP A 155 -24.37 16.43 5.10
C ASP A 155 -25.76 15.76 5.26
N ARG A 156 -25.97 14.62 4.58
CA ARG A 156 -27.22 13.88 4.65
C ARG A 156 -27.33 13.01 5.89
N TRP A 157 -26.24 12.41 6.32
CA TRP A 157 -26.20 11.52 7.46
C TRP A 157 -26.30 12.28 8.77
N GLU A 158 -25.64 13.41 8.92
CA GLU A 158 -25.74 14.29 10.10
C GLU A 158 -27.14 14.81 10.32
N ALA A 159 -27.90 15.02 9.25
CA ALA A 159 -29.31 15.45 9.35
C ALA A 159 -30.26 14.32 9.81
N ASN A 160 -29.80 13.07 9.87
CA ASN A 160 -30.66 11.93 10.23
C ASN A 160 -30.33 11.43 11.65
N PRO A 161 -31.26 11.61 12.62
CA PRO A 161 -31.04 11.24 14.02
C PRO A 161 -30.85 9.72 14.27
N ASN A 162 -31.12 8.89 13.27
CA ASN A 162 -30.92 7.43 13.35
C ASN A 162 -29.57 6.97 12.81
N ILE A 163 -28.71 7.90 12.38
CA ILE A 163 -27.36 7.59 11.85
C ILE A 163 -26.33 8.21 12.78
N GLU A 164 -25.39 7.38 13.22
CA GLU A 164 -24.21 7.81 13.96
C GLU A 164 -22.99 7.69 13.04
N ILE A 165 -22.25 8.79 12.90
CA ILE A 165 -21.02 8.82 12.10
C ILE A 165 -19.84 8.50 13.00
N LEU A 166 -19.13 7.40 12.69
CA LEU A 166 -17.98 6.97 13.48
C LEU A 166 -16.74 7.83 13.20
N GLY A 167 -16.01 8.16 14.24
CA GLY A 167 -14.74 8.89 14.19
C GLY A 167 -14.94 10.41 14.06
N SER A 168 -13.83 11.16 13.92
CA SER A 168 -13.87 12.63 13.86
C SER A 168 -14.56 13.13 12.59
N HIS A 169 -15.49 14.04 12.71
CA HIS A 169 -16.19 14.66 11.57
C HIS A 169 -15.30 15.64 10.81
N GLU A 170 -14.24 16.16 11.45
CA GLU A 170 -13.29 17.11 10.86
C GLU A 170 -12.13 16.43 10.16
N ALA A 171 -11.93 15.12 10.37
CA ALA A 171 -10.83 14.40 9.79
C ALA A 171 -11.00 14.22 8.27
N GLU A 172 -9.89 14.28 7.56
CA GLU A 172 -9.85 13.92 6.15
C GLU A 172 -10.32 12.47 5.95
N ARG A 173 -11.25 12.27 5.02
CA ARG A 173 -11.85 10.96 4.75
C ARG A 173 -11.87 10.62 3.27
N LEU A 174 -11.81 9.33 3.01
CA LEU A 174 -12.17 8.73 1.73
C LEU A 174 -13.62 8.26 1.76
N SER A 175 -14.26 8.13 0.63
CA SER A 175 -15.66 7.64 0.50
C SER A 175 -15.71 6.09 0.54
N ILE A 176 -15.13 5.50 1.60
CA ILE A 176 -15.04 4.05 1.81
C ILE A 176 -16.21 3.61 2.68
#